data_931dc1da699a3730431939d1954761fa
#
_entry.id   931dc1da699a3730431939d1954761fa
#
_cell.length_a   1.000
_cell.length_b   1.000
_cell.length_c   1.000
_cell.angle_alpha   90.00
_cell.angle_beta   90.00
_cell.angle_gamma   90.00
#
_symmetry.space_group_name_H-M   'P 1'
#
loop_
_entity.id
_entity.type
_entity.pdbx_description
1 polymer ?
#
loop_
_entity_poly.entity_id
_entity_poly.type
_entity_poly.pdbx_seq_one_letter_code
_entity_poly.pdbx_strand_id
1 'polypeptide(L)'
;MMNLQNSYNQVVILFDEQGTPTFREDRETNFFLGVSVMYDLSAEDFIFDQSRILFGLSNTGALRNRKISNSRAVEISQLLPELPIQIVISILDLSDIEFQRVVNLYRDFGDIMRERYRNVRGRPIAQILHPQVLDDCIFNSICDYSERNQINSSFLVFIDDWSIPVNDIEIYLEDRSRSFQEKINSLHSEFNYGFEINVGEILLLNQDSYRKRFIGIIASVVSRAFLNNDNVRYSEVPLNNILSSEINQKNDITNKVKQLLIDVMDDSSRNPPL
;
A
#
# COMPACT_ATOMS: atom_id res chain seq x y z
N MET A 1 0.80 6.20 44.27
CA MET A 1 1.38 6.37 42.92
C MET A 1 0.44 5.67 41.96
N MET A 2 -0.40 6.40 41.26
CA MET A 2 -1.21 5.84 40.19
C MET A 2 -0.25 5.43 39.06
N ASN A 3 -0.21 4.15 38.73
CA ASN A 3 0.36 3.67 37.47
C ASN A 3 -0.45 4.34 36.35
N LEU A 4 0.05 5.43 35.78
CA LEU A 4 -0.34 5.85 34.45
C LEU A 4 0.17 4.75 33.53
N GLN A 5 -0.66 3.72 33.29
CA GLN A 5 -0.47 2.87 32.12
C GLN A 5 -0.46 3.84 30.94
N ASN A 6 0.66 3.92 30.27
CA ASN A 6 0.78 4.65 29.00
C ASN A 6 -0.24 3.97 28.06
N SER A 7 -1.42 4.56 27.95
CA SER A 7 -2.44 4.05 27.03
C SER A 7 -2.01 4.47 25.63
N TYR A 8 -1.61 3.49 24.83
CA TYR A 8 -1.37 3.72 23.40
C TYR A 8 -2.69 4.00 22.70
N ASN A 9 -2.68 4.99 21.81
CA ASN A 9 -3.76 5.14 20.86
C ASN A 9 -3.68 4.01 19.83
N GLN A 10 -4.77 3.27 19.65
CA GLN A 10 -4.82 2.16 18.70
C GLN A 10 -5.26 2.66 17.33
N VAL A 11 -4.40 2.47 16.34
CA VAL A 11 -4.61 2.92 14.96
C VAL A 11 -4.71 1.71 14.06
N VAL A 12 -5.73 1.69 13.22
CA VAL A 12 -5.91 0.66 12.19
C VAL A 12 -5.36 1.18 10.87
N ILE A 13 -4.59 0.35 10.18
CA ILE A 13 -4.17 0.56 8.80
C ILE A 13 -4.75 -0.57 7.95
N LEU A 14 -5.56 -0.22 6.97
CA LEU A 14 -6.04 -1.13 5.94
C LEU A 14 -5.26 -0.87 4.66
N PHE A 15 -4.72 -1.92 4.04
CA PHE A 15 -3.96 -1.81 2.79
C PHE A 15 -4.60 -2.65 1.68
N ASP A 16 -4.65 -2.07 0.48
CA ASP A 16 -5.01 -2.76 -0.76
C ASP A 16 -4.15 -2.23 -1.92
N GLU A 17 -3.94 -3.05 -2.92
CA GLU A 17 -3.20 -2.69 -4.12
C GLU A 17 -4.10 -2.65 -5.36
N GLN A 18 -3.74 -1.79 -6.31
CA GLN A 18 -4.47 -1.66 -7.56
C GLN A 18 -3.51 -1.65 -8.75
N GLY A 19 -3.93 -2.31 -9.81
CA GLY A 19 -3.09 -2.52 -10.98
C GLY A 19 -2.35 -3.86 -10.92
N THR A 20 -1.59 -4.13 -11.97
CA THR A 20 -0.79 -5.35 -12.06
C THR A 20 0.61 -4.94 -12.47
N PRO A 21 1.66 -5.29 -11.71
CA PRO A 21 3.04 -4.93 -12.04
C PRO A 21 3.57 -5.81 -13.18
N THR A 22 2.74 -5.97 -14.24
CA THR A 22 3.13 -6.65 -15.44
C THR A 22 3.50 -5.60 -16.49
N PHE A 23 4.64 -5.65 -17.13
CA PHE A 23 5.12 -4.71 -18.15
C PHE A 23 4.71 -5.23 -19.55
N ARG A 24 3.42 -5.27 -19.85
CA ARG A 24 2.90 -5.65 -21.16
C ARG A 24 2.44 -4.40 -21.91
N GLU A 25 2.57 -4.35 -23.21
CA GLU A 25 2.23 -3.20 -24.04
C GLU A 25 0.72 -2.91 -24.16
N ASP A 26 -0.12 -3.91 -23.83
CA ASP A 26 -1.58 -3.91 -24.01
C ASP A 26 -2.36 -3.47 -22.77
N ARG A 27 -1.82 -2.55 -21.95
CA ARG A 27 -2.36 -2.26 -20.63
C ARG A 27 -3.38 -1.16 -20.56
N GLU A 28 -4.35 -1.40 -19.68
CA GLU A 28 -5.33 -0.41 -19.26
C GLU A 28 -4.76 0.59 -18.22
N THR A 29 -3.69 0.25 -17.51
CA THR A 29 -3.10 1.10 -16.46
C THR A 29 -1.59 1.19 -16.56
N ASN A 30 -1.08 2.41 -16.51
CA ASN A 30 0.36 2.71 -16.48
C ASN A 30 0.93 2.81 -15.06
N PHE A 31 0.13 2.46 -14.05
CA PHE A 31 0.52 2.59 -12.63
C PHE A 31 0.23 1.31 -11.88
N PHE A 32 1.09 1.05 -10.88
CA PHE A 32 0.82 0.10 -9.82
C PHE A 32 0.73 0.88 -8.51
N LEU A 33 -0.37 0.77 -7.80
CA LEU A 33 -0.69 1.60 -6.65
C LEU A 33 -0.81 0.77 -5.39
N GLY A 34 -0.20 1.25 -4.30
CA GLY A 34 -0.56 0.89 -2.94
C GLY A 34 -1.46 1.97 -2.35
N VAL A 35 -2.53 1.55 -1.72
CA VAL A 35 -3.45 2.45 -1.03
C VAL A 35 -3.61 1.98 0.40
N SER A 36 -3.29 2.84 1.36
CA SER A 36 -3.62 2.60 2.76
C SER A 36 -4.63 3.60 3.26
N VAL A 37 -5.52 3.11 4.14
CA VAL A 37 -6.49 3.92 4.87
C VAL A 37 -6.23 3.72 6.35
N MET A 38 -6.04 4.84 7.06
CA MET A 38 -5.80 4.86 8.50
C MET A 38 -6.93 5.53 9.25
N TYR A 39 -7.19 5.03 10.44
CA TYR A 39 -8.14 5.63 11.39
C TYR A 39 -7.88 5.11 12.80
N ASP A 40 -8.33 5.89 13.79
CA ASP A 40 -8.34 5.45 15.18
C ASP A 40 -9.33 4.30 15.38
N LEU A 41 -8.92 3.22 16.03
CA LEU A 41 -9.78 2.05 16.25
C LEU A 41 -11.09 2.40 16.93
N SER A 42 -11.08 3.39 17.83
CA SER A 42 -12.29 3.89 18.49
C SER A 42 -13.32 4.52 17.56
N ALA A 43 -12.91 4.95 16.37
CA ALA A 43 -13.79 5.54 15.35
C ALA A 43 -14.33 4.50 14.35
N GLU A 44 -13.91 3.23 14.42
CA GLU A 44 -14.22 2.23 13.41
C GLU A 44 -15.72 2.05 13.17
N ASP A 45 -16.51 1.88 14.21
CA ASP A 45 -17.96 1.69 14.09
C ASP A 45 -18.62 2.90 13.41
N PHE A 46 -18.24 4.11 13.82
CA PHE A 46 -18.72 5.34 13.21
C PHE A 46 -18.36 5.43 11.72
N ILE A 47 -17.10 5.16 11.37
CA ILE A 47 -16.62 5.17 9.97
C ILE A 47 -17.42 4.16 9.14
N PHE A 48 -17.64 2.97 9.64
CA PHE A 48 -18.35 1.93 8.90
C PHE A 48 -19.83 2.24 8.74
N ASP A 49 -20.48 2.78 9.75
CA ASP A 49 -21.88 3.17 9.67
C ASP A 49 -22.06 4.35 8.69
N GLN A 50 -21.22 5.37 8.77
CA GLN A 50 -21.24 6.48 7.81
C GLN A 50 -20.94 5.98 6.40
N SER A 51 -19.94 5.16 6.20
CA SER A 51 -19.58 4.66 4.87
C SER A 51 -20.67 3.76 4.25
N ARG A 52 -21.43 3.01 5.06
CA ARG A 52 -22.61 2.26 4.55
C ARG A 52 -23.65 3.18 3.99
N ILE A 53 -23.93 4.28 4.65
CA ILE A 53 -24.90 5.31 4.22
C ILE A 53 -24.36 6.03 2.98
N LEU A 54 -23.15 6.58 3.08
CA LEU A 54 -22.54 7.41 2.03
C LEU A 54 -22.25 6.62 0.75
N PHE A 55 -21.78 5.37 0.88
CA PHE A 55 -21.45 4.53 -0.28
C PHE A 55 -22.63 3.71 -0.78
N GLY A 56 -23.80 3.77 -0.11
CA GLY A 56 -24.97 2.99 -0.47
C GLY A 56 -24.77 1.48 -0.37
N LEU A 57 -23.96 1.03 0.60
CA LEU A 57 -23.68 -0.38 0.79
C LEU A 57 -24.84 -1.04 1.54
N SER A 58 -25.53 -1.96 0.88
CA SER A 58 -26.50 -2.81 1.56
C SER A 58 -25.79 -3.82 2.47
N ASN A 59 -26.42 -4.18 3.59
CA ASN A 59 -25.87 -5.13 4.57
C ASN A 59 -25.55 -6.54 4.02
N THR A 60 -26.00 -6.87 2.82
CA THR A 60 -26.02 -8.23 2.28
C THR A 60 -25.29 -8.41 0.95
N GLY A 61 -24.73 -7.37 0.36
CA GLY A 61 -24.11 -7.45 -0.97
C GLY A 61 -22.59 -7.44 -0.93
N ALA A 62 -21.93 -8.52 -1.35
CA ALA A 62 -20.52 -8.49 -1.73
C ALA A 62 -20.38 -7.55 -2.95
N LEU A 63 -20.11 -6.27 -2.72
CA LEU A 63 -19.66 -5.37 -3.77
C LEU A 63 -18.23 -5.77 -4.13
N ARG A 64 -18.11 -6.60 -5.17
CA ARG A 64 -16.80 -6.79 -5.82
C ARG A 64 -16.43 -5.45 -6.47
N ASN A 65 -15.18 -5.03 -6.30
CA ASN A 65 -14.62 -3.76 -6.79
C ASN A 65 -14.97 -3.44 -8.26
N ARG A 66 -15.22 -4.46 -9.09
CA ARG A 66 -15.62 -4.32 -10.50
C ARG A 66 -17.03 -3.76 -10.73
N LYS A 67 -17.85 -3.57 -9.69
CA LYS A 67 -19.25 -3.15 -9.83
C LYS A 67 -19.51 -1.68 -9.52
N ILE A 68 -18.51 -0.91 -9.11
CA ILE A 68 -18.70 0.52 -8.87
C ILE A 68 -18.72 1.23 -10.23
N SER A 69 -19.82 1.91 -10.56
CA SER A 69 -19.90 2.74 -11.77
C SER A 69 -18.98 3.97 -11.64
N ASN A 70 -18.62 4.59 -12.76
CA ASN A 70 -17.76 5.78 -12.74
C ASN A 70 -18.42 6.94 -12.02
N SER A 71 -19.72 7.19 -12.27
CA SER A 71 -20.48 8.23 -11.58
C SER A 71 -20.45 8.00 -10.05
N ARG A 72 -20.60 6.74 -9.63
CA ARG A 72 -20.54 6.41 -8.21
C ARG A 72 -19.14 6.58 -7.61
N ALA A 73 -18.10 6.29 -8.35
CA ALA A 73 -16.73 6.53 -7.90
C ALA A 73 -16.45 8.04 -7.69
N VAL A 74 -16.95 8.89 -8.58
CA VAL A 74 -16.87 10.36 -8.41
C VAL A 74 -17.63 10.81 -7.16
N GLU A 75 -18.86 10.35 -6.96
CA GLU A 75 -19.64 10.66 -5.76
C GLU A 75 -18.90 10.23 -4.49
N ILE A 76 -18.40 9.00 -4.44
CA ILE A 76 -17.64 8.48 -3.29
C ILE A 76 -16.40 9.35 -3.04
N SER A 77 -15.65 9.73 -4.08
CA SER A 77 -14.46 10.57 -3.91
C SER A 77 -14.74 11.93 -3.27
N GLN A 78 -15.93 12.49 -3.51
CA GLN A 78 -16.38 13.75 -2.89
C GLN A 78 -16.76 13.58 -1.42
N LEU A 79 -17.15 12.38 -1.02
CA LEU A 79 -17.59 12.07 0.34
C LEU A 79 -16.46 11.56 1.25
N LEU A 80 -15.34 11.11 0.67
CA LEU A 80 -14.18 10.62 1.46
C LEU A 80 -13.68 11.64 2.50
N PRO A 81 -13.61 12.95 2.22
CA PRO A 81 -13.17 13.93 3.20
C PRO A 81 -14.10 14.10 4.43
N GLU A 82 -15.35 13.59 4.34
CA GLU A 82 -16.29 13.63 5.47
C GLU A 82 -16.02 12.54 6.52
N LEU A 83 -15.23 11.53 6.15
CA LEU A 83 -14.86 10.45 7.06
C LEU A 83 -13.59 10.82 7.84
N PRO A 84 -13.49 10.47 9.13
CA PRO A 84 -12.28 10.67 9.93
C PRO A 84 -11.21 9.61 9.59
N ILE A 85 -10.78 9.60 8.34
CA ILE A 85 -9.78 8.71 7.80
C ILE A 85 -8.64 9.50 7.16
N GLN A 86 -7.47 8.89 7.12
CA GLN A 86 -6.34 9.37 6.34
C GLN A 86 -6.05 8.37 5.22
N ILE A 87 -5.73 8.87 4.03
CA ILE A 87 -5.39 8.05 2.86
C ILE A 87 -3.94 8.35 2.47
N VAL A 88 -3.13 7.29 2.39
CA VAL A 88 -1.77 7.36 1.85
C VAL A 88 -1.69 6.50 0.60
N ILE A 89 -1.14 7.08 -0.47
CA ILE A 89 -1.04 6.46 -1.78
C ILE A 89 0.43 6.37 -2.16
N SER A 90 0.93 5.16 -2.42
CA SER A 90 2.25 4.94 -3.01
C SER A 90 2.08 4.54 -4.47
N ILE A 91 2.77 5.26 -5.38
CA ILE A 91 2.61 5.12 -6.83
C ILE A 91 3.91 4.64 -7.43
N LEU A 92 3.82 3.58 -8.22
CA LEU A 92 4.87 3.13 -9.11
C LEU A 92 4.43 3.41 -10.56
N ASP A 93 5.10 4.38 -11.19
CA ASP A 93 4.83 4.72 -12.59
C ASP A 93 5.50 3.71 -13.52
N LEU A 94 4.69 2.85 -14.13
CA LEU A 94 5.14 1.82 -15.05
C LEU A 94 5.41 2.38 -16.46
N SER A 95 5.03 3.62 -16.75
CA SER A 95 5.28 4.29 -18.02
C SER A 95 6.60 5.07 -18.02
N ASP A 96 7.26 5.24 -16.89
CA ASP A 96 8.56 5.89 -16.79
C ASP A 96 9.61 5.13 -17.63
N ILE A 97 10.20 5.81 -18.61
CA ILE A 97 11.11 5.20 -19.60
C ILE A 97 12.37 4.65 -18.92
N GLU A 98 12.91 5.36 -17.96
CA GLU A 98 14.11 4.92 -17.25
C GLU A 98 13.82 3.73 -16.35
N PHE A 99 12.64 3.71 -15.72
CA PHE A 99 12.20 2.56 -14.96
C PHE A 99 12.00 1.33 -15.84
N GLN A 100 11.38 1.47 -17.01
CA GLN A 100 11.25 0.38 -17.99
C GLN A 100 12.60 -0.15 -18.47
N ARG A 101 13.60 0.72 -18.69
CA ARG A 101 14.97 0.30 -19.01
C ARG A 101 15.58 -0.54 -17.91
N VAL A 102 15.47 -0.12 -16.65
CA VAL A 102 15.98 -0.88 -15.51
C VAL A 102 15.27 -2.22 -15.36
N VAL A 103 13.95 -2.26 -15.58
CA VAL A 103 13.19 -3.51 -15.58
C VAL A 103 13.65 -4.49 -16.66
N ASN A 104 13.92 -4.00 -17.86
CA ASN A 104 14.43 -4.84 -18.94
C ASN A 104 15.84 -5.37 -18.61
N LEU A 105 16.73 -4.50 -18.11
CA LEU A 105 18.05 -4.93 -17.64
C LEU A 105 17.97 -5.98 -16.54
N TYR A 106 17.04 -5.85 -15.59
CA TYR A 106 16.82 -6.83 -14.52
C TYR A 106 16.36 -8.19 -15.09
N ARG A 107 15.52 -8.18 -16.12
CA ARG A 107 15.09 -9.41 -16.80
C ARG A 107 16.23 -10.09 -17.55
N ASP A 108 16.97 -9.32 -18.34
CA ASP A 108 18.14 -9.83 -19.08
C ASP A 108 19.18 -10.39 -18.11
N PHE A 109 19.42 -9.70 -16.99
CA PHE A 109 20.29 -10.19 -15.91
C PHE A 109 19.78 -11.52 -15.35
N GLY A 110 18.48 -11.64 -15.07
CA GLY A 110 17.85 -12.87 -14.60
C GLY A 110 18.00 -14.04 -15.58
N ASP A 111 17.95 -13.77 -16.88
CA ASP A 111 18.19 -14.77 -17.92
C ASP A 111 19.65 -15.23 -17.97
N ILE A 112 20.60 -14.29 -17.92
CA ILE A 112 22.04 -14.58 -17.83
C ILE A 112 22.36 -15.42 -16.58
N MET A 113 21.77 -15.07 -15.44
CA MET A 113 21.99 -15.82 -14.20
C MET A 113 21.42 -17.23 -14.27
N ARG A 114 20.27 -17.44 -14.93
CA ARG A 114 19.70 -18.78 -15.17
C ARG A 114 20.57 -19.63 -16.09
N GLU A 115 21.17 -19.03 -17.10
CA GLU A 115 22.07 -19.73 -18.02
C GLU A 115 23.36 -20.17 -17.32
N ARG A 116 23.95 -19.29 -16.49
CA ARG A 116 25.20 -19.57 -15.78
C ARG A 116 25.01 -20.51 -14.59
N TYR A 117 23.92 -20.36 -13.87
CA TYR A 117 23.64 -21.08 -12.62
C TYR A 117 22.31 -21.82 -12.75
N ARG A 118 22.33 -23.07 -13.22
CA ARG A 118 21.15 -23.90 -13.56
C ARG A 118 20.07 -24.00 -12.47
N ASN A 119 20.41 -23.70 -11.23
CA ASN A 119 19.50 -23.76 -10.06
C ASN A 119 19.02 -22.39 -9.58
N VAL A 120 19.51 -21.29 -10.16
CA VAL A 120 19.12 -19.94 -9.74
C VAL A 120 17.95 -19.49 -10.61
N ARG A 121 16.75 -19.53 -10.05
CA ARG A 121 15.61 -18.85 -10.64
C ARG A 121 15.66 -17.38 -10.17
N GLY A 122 15.90 -16.45 -11.09
CA GLY A 122 15.70 -15.03 -10.80
C GLY A 122 14.30 -14.82 -10.21
N ARG A 123 14.19 -13.99 -9.18
CA ARG A 123 12.86 -13.68 -8.60
C ARG A 123 12.02 -12.97 -9.66
N PRO A 124 10.79 -13.42 -9.92
CA PRO A 124 9.89 -12.65 -10.79
C PRO A 124 9.79 -11.21 -10.29
N ILE A 125 9.82 -10.24 -11.21
CA ILE A 125 9.82 -8.83 -10.84
C ILE A 125 8.64 -8.46 -9.93
N ALA A 126 7.48 -9.08 -10.12
CA ALA A 126 6.32 -8.89 -9.27
C ALA A 126 6.62 -9.21 -7.79
N GLN A 127 7.42 -10.24 -7.50
CA GLN A 127 7.83 -10.59 -6.14
C GLN A 127 8.75 -9.54 -5.48
N ILE A 128 9.26 -8.61 -6.25
CA ILE A 128 10.03 -7.47 -5.74
C ILE A 128 9.14 -6.25 -5.61
N LEU A 129 8.30 -5.98 -6.61
CA LEU A 129 7.50 -4.76 -6.67
C LEU A 129 6.37 -4.72 -5.64
N HIS A 130 5.64 -5.82 -5.46
CA HIS A 130 4.54 -5.90 -4.48
C HIS A 130 5.00 -5.56 -3.05
N PRO A 131 6.02 -6.24 -2.48
CA PRO A 131 6.49 -5.90 -1.14
C PRO A 131 6.98 -4.46 -1.01
N GLN A 132 7.58 -3.89 -2.05
CA GLN A 132 8.08 -2.51 -1.98
C GLN A 132 6.96 -1.48 -1.92
N VAL A 133 5.91 -1.66 -2.72
CA VAL A 133 4.73 -0.79 -2.69
C VAL A 133 4.01 -0.91 -1.34
N LEU A 134 3.84 -2.12 -0.84
CA LEU A 134 3.25 -2.39 0.47
C LEU A 134 4.09 -1.75 1.60
N ASP A 135 5.38 -2.04 1.63
CA ASP A 135 6.29 -1.53 2.66
C ASP A 135 6.32 -0.01 2.68
N ASP A 136 6.42 0.62 1.51
CA ASP A 136 6.48 2.07 1.41
C ASP A 136 5.16 2.70 1.88
N CYS A 137 4.03 2.17 1.43
CA CYS A 137 2.72 2.71 1.76
C CYS A 137 2.44 2.61 3.27
N ILE A 138 2.68 1.45 3.89
CA ILE A 138 2.44 1.24 5.33
C ILE A 138 3.43 2.05 6.16
N PHE A 139 4.71 2.06 5.79
CA PHE A 139 5.72 2.80 6.53
C PHE A 139 5.45 4.30 6.53
N ASN A 140 5.15 4.88 5.36
CA ASN A 140 4.79 6.29 5.25
C ASN A 140 3.51 6.61 6.04
N SER A 141 2.54 5.68 6.05
CA SER A 141 1.33 5.83 6.85
C SER A 141 1.63 5.95 8.34
N ILE A 142 2.48 5.06 8.87
CA ILE A 142 2.90 5.06 10.28
C ILE A 142 3.65 6.36 10.63
N CYS A 143 4.65 6.71 9.82
CA CYS A 143 5.47 7.90 10.05
C CYS A 143 4.62 9.16 10.05
N ASP A 144 3.80 9.36 9.01
CA ASP A 144 2.99 10.55 8.83
C ASP A 144 1.94 10.72 9.94
N TYR A 145 1.25 9.63 10.32
CA TYR A 145 0.32 9.66 11.45
C TYR A 145 1.02 10.05 12.75
N SER A 146 2.18 9.44 13.01
CA SER A 146 2.93 9.65 14.24
C SER A 146 3.49 11.07 14.35
N GLU A 147 4.02 11.59 13.26
CA GLU A 147 4.55 12.96 13.20
C GLU A 147 3.46 14.03 13.42
N ARG A 148 2.26 13.79 12.89
CA ARG A 148 1.15 14.74 13.07
C ARG A 148 0.54 14.70 14.45
N ASN A 149 0.33 13.52 14.99
CA ASN A 149 -0.40 13.40 16.26
C ASN A 149 0.52 13.49 17.49
N GLN A 150 1.79 13.13 17.37
CA GLN A 150 2.81 13.21 18.44
C GLN A 150 2.36 12.53 19.75
N ILE A 151 1.66 11.39 19.62
CA ILE A 151 1.14 10.61 20.75
C ILE A 151 1.64 9.16 20.67
N ASN A 152 1.72 8.50 21.82
CA ASN A 152 2.02 7.07 21.85
C ASN A 152 0.97 6.30 21.06
N SER A 153 1.40 5.58 20.04
CA SER A 153 0.49 4.91 19.11
C SER A 153 0.89 3.45 18.89
N SER A 154 -0.12 2.59 18.76
CA SER A 154 0.05 1.19 18.38
C SER A 154 -0.76 0.90 17.13
N PHE A 155 -0.08 0.38 16.10
CA PHE A 155 -0.65 0.16 14.77
C PHE A 155 -1.04 -1.30 14.57
N LEU A 156 -2.30 -1.52 14.17
CA LEU A 156 -2.82 -2.79 13.68
C LEU A 156 -2.94 -2.72 12.17
N VAL A 157 -2.16 -3.53 11.46
CA VAL A 157 -2.08 -3.48 10.00
C VAL A 157 -2.85 -4.66 9.41
N PHE A 158 -3.72 -4.40 8.46
CA PHE A 158 -4.48 -5.42 7.73
C PHE A 158 -4.17 -5.34 6.24
N ILE A 159 -3.74 -6.46 5.65
CA ILE A 159 -3.38 -6.57 4.23
C ILE A 159 -4.15 -7.69 3.53
N ASP A 160 -4.32 -7.59 2.22
CA ASP A 160 -4.91 -8.68 1.43
C ASP A 160 -3.87 -9.79 1.18
N ASP A 161 -4.31 -11.04 1.14
CA ASP A 161 -3.49 -12.21 0.83
C ASP A 161 -2.88 -12.17 -0.58
N TRP A 162 -3.53 -11.49 -1.51
CA TRP A 162 -3.03 -11.30 -2.89
C TRP A 162 -1.73 -10.48 -2.96
N SER A 163 -1.49 -9.64 -1.96
CA SER A 163 -0.27 -8.83 -1.85
C SER A 163 0.95 -9.63 -1.40
N ILE A 164 0.80 -10.93 -1.10
CA ILE A 164 1.86 -11.75 -0.51
C ILE A 164 2.35 -12.79 -1.52
N PRO A 165 3.56 -12.62 -2.07
CA PRO A 165 4.11 -13.52 -3.08
C PRO A 165 4.83 -14.75 -2.52
N VAL A 166 4.47 -15.23 -1.32
CA VAL A 166 5.19 -16.29 -0.60
C VAL A 166 4.29 -17.42 -0.16
N ASN A 167 4.87 -18.62 -0.04
CA ASN A 167 4.14 -19.83 0.37
C ASN A 167 3.86 -19.89 1.87
N ASP A 168 4.66 -19.19 2.70
CA ASP A 168 4.51 -19.15 4.14
C ASP A 168 4.14 -17.73 4.57
N ILE A 169 2.84 -17.52 4.68
CA ILE A 169 2.25 -16.22 4.95
C ILE A 169 2.54 -15.78 6.40
N GLU A 170 2.48 -16.70 7.38
CA GLU A 170 2.66 -16.37 8.78
C GLU A 170 4.07 -15.84 9.05
N ILE A 171 5.09 -16.57 8.59
CA ILE A 171 6.50 -16.13 8.71
C ILE A 171 6.71 -14.79 8.00
N TYR A 172 6.13 -14.61 6.81
CA TYR A 172 6.23 -13.35 6.09
C TYR A 172 5.66 -12.18 6.89
N LEU A 173 4.48 -12.34 7.50
CA LEU A 173 3.82 -11.29 8.28
C LEU A 173 4.61 -10.94 9.55
N GLU A 174 5.15 -11.94 10.26
CA GLU A 174 6.01 -11.73 11.43
C GLU A 174 7.29 -10.98 11.05
N ASP A 175 7.97 -11.37 9.97
CA ASP A 175 9.20 -10.73 9.50
C ASP A 175 8.94 -9.28 9.08
N ARG A 176 7.79 -8.99 8.47
CA ARG A 176 7.40 -7.62 8.10
C ARG A 176 7.10 -6.77 9.32
N SER A 177 6.36 -7.27 10.29
CA SER A 177 6.09 -6.56 11.55
C SER A 177 7.41 -6.20 12.25
N ARG A 178 8.32 -7.16 12.37
CA ARG A 178 9.66 -6.93 12.95
C ARG A 178 10.45 -5.89 12.17
N SER A 179 10.50 -6.00 10.84
CA SER A 179 11.22 -5.06 9.98
C SER A 179 10.68 -3.63 10.10
N PHE A 180 9.37 -3.44 10.18
CA PHE A 180 8.79 -2.11 10.40
C PHE A 180 9.16 -1.56 11.77
N GLN A 181 9.07 -2.37 12.82
CA GLN A 181 9.45 -1.95 14.16
C GLN A 181 10.94 -1.56 14.24
N GLU A 182 11.82 -2.30 13.59
CA GLU A 182 13.25 -1.98 13.53
C GLU A 182 13.51 -0.65 12.81
N LYS A 183 12.85 -0.40 11.68
CA LYS A 183 12.94 0.87 10.95
C LYS A 183 12.43 2.04 11.81
N ILE A 184 11.31 1.87 12.51
CA ILE A 184 10.76 2.88 13.42
C ILE A 184 11.72 3.16 14.57
N ASN A 185 12.28 2.13 15.19
CA ASN A 185 13.28 2.29 16.27
C ASN A 185 14.52 3.04 15.79
N SER A 186 14.97 2.81 14.55
CA SER A 186 16.06 3.55 13.94
C SER A 186 15.73 5.04 13.80
N LEU A 187 14.54 5.38 13.30
CA LEU A 187 14.08 6.77 13.21
C LEU A 187 13.95 7.42 14.58
N HIS A 188 13.44 6.69 15.59
CA HIS A 188 13.38 7.19 16.96
C HIS A 188 14.74 7.54 17.51
N SER A 189 15.76 6.73 17.25
CA SER A 189 17.14 7.00 17.70
C SER A 189 17.76 8.19 16.98
N GLU A 190 17.37 8.43 15.73
CA GLU A 190 17.88 9.53 14.91
C GLU A 190 17.20 10.88 15.25
N PHE A 191 15.88 10.89 15.39
CA PHE A 191 15.10 12.13 15.54
C PHE A 191 14.65 12.41 16.98
N ASN A 192 14.87 11.49 17.93
CA ASN A 192 14.53 11.63 19.34
C ASN A 192 13.08 12.07 19.57
N TYR A 193 12.13 11.38 18.96
CA TYR A 193 10.71 11.65 19.15
C TYR A 193 10.31 11.54 20.63
N GLY A 194 9.46 12.47 21.09
CA GLY A 194 8.95 12.50 22.47
C GLY A 194 7.80 11.51 22.74
N PHE A 195 7.48 10.61 21.81
CA PHE A 195 6.37 9.64 21.85
C PHE A 195 6.83 8.27 21.38
N GLU A 196 6.11 7.22 21.75
CA GLU A 196 6.42 5.84 21.39
C GLU A 196 5.54 5.36 20.23
N ILE A 197 6.15 4.63 19.30
CA ILE A 197 5.47 4.00 18.16
C ILE A 197 5.66 2.48 18.29
N ASN A 198 4.56 1.76 18.35
CA ASN A 198 4.53 0.31 18.38
C ASN A 198 3.86 -0.21 17.11
N VAL A 199 4.59 -0.98 16.30
CA VAL A 199 4.00 -1.73 15.19
C VAL A 199 3.53 -3.06 15.76
N GLY A 200 2.22 -3.20 15.91
CA GLY A 200 1.60 -4.43 16.37
C GLY A 200 1.63 -5.54 15.32
N GLU A 201 0.60 -6.37 15.32
CA GLU A 201 0.50 -7.47 14.37
C GLU A 201 0.11 -6.98 12.97
N ILE A 202 0.70 -7.60 11.94
CA ILE A 202 0.21 -7.52 10.57
C ILE A 202 -0.69 -8.72 10.33
N LEU A 203 -1.95 -8.47 9.99
CA LEU A 203 -3.00 -9.47 9.86
C LEU A 203 -3.54 -9.52 8.44
N LEU A 204 -4.08 -10.67 8.06
CA LEU A 204 -4.81 -10.80 6.80
C LEU A 204 -6.22 -10.23 6.91
N LEU A 205 -6.65 -9.55 5.85
CA LEU A 205 -8.04 -9.16 5.68
C LEU A 205 -8.90 -10.39 5.46
N ASN A 206 -9.87 -10.63 6.34
CA ASN A 206 -10.87 -11.65 6.11
C ASN A 206 -11.72 -11.26 4.88
N GLN A 207 -11.89 -12.22 3.94
CA GLN A 207 -12.57 -12.03 2.65
C GLN A 207 -14.01 -11.48 2.80
N ASP A 208 -14.70 -11.87 3.85
CA ASP A 208 -16.09 -11.46 4.12
C ASP A 208 -16.18 -10.22 5.06
N SER A 209 -15.05 -9.70 5.52
CA SER A 209 -15.03 -8.58 6.46
C SER A 209 -15.47 -7.27 5.80
N TYR A 210 -16.06 -6.40 6.62
CA TYR A 210 -16.36 -5.04 6.17
C TYR A 210 -15.09 -4.24 5.87
N ARG A 211 -14.01 -4.46 6.62
CA ARG A 211 -12.69 -3.84 6.38
C ARG A 211 -12.21 -4.08 4.97
N LYS A 212 -12.29 -5.33 4.47
CA LYS A 212 -11.88 -5.66 3.11
C LYS A 212 -12.74 -4.95 2.05
N ARG A 213 -14.04 -4.89 2.28
CA ARG A 213 -14.95 -4.16 1.35
C ARG A 213 -14.68 -2.67 1.34
N PHE A 214 -14.45 -2.11 2.51
CA PHE A 214 -14.20 -0.69 2.69
C PHE A 214 -12.91 -0.26 1.97
N ILE A 215 -11.78 -0.91 2.27
CA ILE A 215 -10.51 -0.58 1.59
C ILE A 215 -10.59 -0.86 0.09
N GLY A 216 -11.19 -1.95 -0.35
CA GLY A 216 -11.33 -2.29 -1.76
C GLY A 216 -12.15 -1.26 -2.55
N ILE A 217 -13.17 -0.64 -1.94
CA ILE A 217 -13.92 0.46 -2.54
C ILE A 217 -13.01 1.68 -2.68
N ILE A 218 -12.34 2.09 -1.61
CA ILE A 218 -11.48 3.27 -1.62
C ILE A 218 -10.34 3.08 -2.62
N ALA A 219 -9.65 1.95 -2.60
CA ALA A 219 -8.58 1.65 -3.54
C ALA A 219 -9.06 1.66 -5.00
N SER A 220 -10.28 1.14 -5.27
CA SER A 220 -10.90 1.22 -6.60
C SER A 220 -11.25 2.65 -7.01
N VAL A 221 -11.66 3.51 -6.10
CA VAL A 221 -11.92 4.94 -6.37
C VAL A 221 -10.61 5.67 -6.62
N VAL A 222 -9.59 5.43 -5.79
CA VAL A 222 -8.26 6.03 -5.93
C VAL A 222 -7.64 5.64 -7.27
N SER A 223 -7.68 4.36 -7.65
CA SER A 223 -7.07 3.90 -8.90
C SER A 223 -7.62 4.61 -10.13
N ARG A 224 -8.90 4.98 -10.13
CA ARG A 224 -9.53 5.71 -11.24
C ARG A 224 -9.04 7.14 -11.40
N ALA A 225 -8.46 7.75 -10.35
CA ALA A 225 -7.84 9.05 -10.45
C ALA A 225 -6.49 9.02 -11.21
N PHE A 226 -5.93 7.81 -11.41
CA PHE A 226 -4.67 7.58 -12.10
C PHE A 226 -4.81 6.83 -13.43
N LEU A 227 -6.05 6.53 -13.87
CA LEU A 227 -6.27 5.94 -15.19
C LEU A 227 -6.03 6.99 -16.27
N ASN A 228 -5.08 6.72 -17.17
CA ASN A 228 -4.84 7.57 -18.32
C ASN A 228 -5.98 7.43 -19.35
N ASN A 229 -6.49 8.57 -19.82
CA ASN A 229 -7.72 8.69 -20.58
C ASN A 229 -7.64 8.40 -22.07
N ASP A 230 -6.51 8.04 -22.63
CA ASP A 230 -6.36 8.02 -24.08
C ASP A 230 -7.20 6.95 -24.80
N ASN A 231 -7.74 5.94 -24.08
CA ASN A 231 -8.48 4.85 -24.72
C ASN A 231 -9.77 4.38 -24.02
N VAL A 232 -10.18 4.96 -22.91
CA VAL A 232 -11.35 4.43 -22.17
C VAL A 232 -12.31 5.54 -21.77
N ARG A 233 -13.60 5.36 -22.08
CA ARG A 233 -14.73 6.24 -21.71
C ARG A 233 -15.00 6.24 -20.19
N TYR A 234 -13.98 6.40 -19.35
CA TYR A 234 -14.14 6.49 -17.91
C TYR A 234 -14.16 7.97 -17.49
N SER A 235 -15.16 8.35 -16.72
CA SER A 235 -15.13 9.64 -16.04
C SER A 235 -13.98 9.61 -15.03
N GLU A 236 -13.05 10.55 -15.16
CA GLU A 236 -11.97 10.73 -14.21
C GLU A 236 -12.54 11.07 -12.84
N VAL A 237 -12.09 10.32 -11.85
CA VAL A 237 -12.25 10.77 -10.47
C VAL A 237 -11.22 11.89 -10.27
N PRO A 238 -11.65 13.13 -9.92
CA PRO A 238 -10.69 14.19 -9.71
C PRO A 238 -9.78 13.84 -8.53
N LEU A 239 -8.46 13.76 -8.78
CA LEU A 239 -7.48 13.47 -7.74
C LEU A 239 -7.56 14.45 -6.57
N ASN A 240 -7.88 15.71 -6.87
CA ASN A 240 -8.08 16.74 -5.86
C ASN A 240 -9.21 16.41 -4.86
N ASN A 241 -10.22 15.63 -5.25
CA ASN A 241 -11.25 15.20 -4.30
C ASN A 241 -10.66 14.26 -3.24
N ILE A 242 -9.72 13.38 -3.65
CA ILE A 242 -9.07 12.43 -2.75
C ILE A 242 -8.03 13.15 -1.89
N LEU A 243 -7.25 14.06 -2.49
CA LEU A 243 -6.18 14.79 -1.83
C LEU A 243 -6.63 16.15 -1.26
N SER A 244 -7.93 16.44 -1.20
CA SER A 244 -8.46 17.70 -0.65
C SER A 244 -8.22 17.84 0.85
N SER A 245 -8.09 16.73 1.58
CA SER A 245 -7.68 16.73 2.97
C SER A 245 -6.17 16.90 3.08
N GLU A 246 -5.70 17.86 3.88
CA GLU A 246 -4.27 18.07 4.17
C GLU A 246 -3.58 16.83 4.77
N ILE A 247 -4.38 15.88 5.28
CA ILE A 247 -3.87 14.64 5.85
C ILE A 247 -3.67 13.52 4.82
N ASN A 248 -4.16 13.67 3.59
CA ASN A 248 -3.99 12.66 2.57
C ASN A 248 -2.70 12.89 1.78
N GLN A 249 -1.96 11.82 1.50
CA GLN A 249 -0.65 11.87 0.87
C GLN A 249 -0.55 11.03 -0.39
N LYS A 250 0.30 11.50 -1.28
CA LYS A 250 0.67 10.80 -2.51
C LYS A 250 2.20 10.74 -2.61
N ASN A 251 2.76 9.54 -2.66
CA ASN A 251 4.20 9.29 -2.77
C ASN A 251 4.50 8.58 -4.09
N ASP A 252 5.38 9.17 -4.90
CA ASP A 252 5.93 8.51 -6.09
C ASP A 252 7.20 7.74 -5.68
N ILE A 253 7.12 6.42 -5.77
CA ILE A 253 8.21 5.52 -5.38
C ILE A 253 9.01 4.97 -6.56
N THR A 254 8.73 5.43 -7.78
CA THR A 254 9.35 4.92 -9.02
C THR A 254 10.88 4.95 -8.96
N ASN A 255 11.47 6.06 -8.54
CA ASN A 255 12.92 6.18 -8.42
C ASN A 255 13.52 5.30 -7.32
N LYS A 256 12.82 5.15 -6.19
CA LYS A 256 13.24 4.28 -5.09
C LYS A 256 13.28 2.81 -5.52
N VAL A 257 12.24 2.35 -6.22
CA VAL A 257 12.18 0.98 -6.73
C VAL A 257 13.18 0.75 -7.85
N LYS A 258 13.41 1.74 -8.72
CA LYS A 258 14.45 1.71 -9.74
C LYS A 258 15.84 1.45 -9.13
N GLN A 259 16.19 2.20 -8.09
CA GLN A 259 17.46 2.03 -7.40
C GLN A 259 17.59 0.65 -6.75
N LEU A 260 16.51 0.18 -6.10
CA LEU A 260 16.49 -1.17 -5.53
C LEU A 260 16.81 -2.26 -6.56
N LEU A 261 16.23 -2.20 -7.76
CA LEU A 261 16.50 -3.17 -8.82
C LEU A 261 17.96 -3.15 -9.26
N ILE A 262 18.57 -1.96 -9.33
CA ILE A 262 19.99 -1.78 -9.64
C ILE A 262 20.85 -2.41 -8.54
N ASP A 263 20.57 -2.12 -7.27
CA ASP A 263 21.30 -2.64 -6.13
C ASP A 263 21.25 -4.18 -6.07
N VAL A 264 20.09 -4.77 -6.35
CA VAL A 264 19.94 -6.24 -6.41
C VAL A 264 20.78 -6.87 -7.52
N MET A 265 20.90 -6.21 -8.69
CA MET A 265 21.75 -6.70 -9.78
C MET A 265 23.23 -6.59 -9.41
N ASP A 266 23.64 -5.50 -8.78
CA ASP A 266 25.02 -5.27 -8.36
C ASP A 266 25.46 -6.25 -7.27
N ASP A 267 24.64 -6.47 -6.25
CA ASP A 267 24.94 -7.42 -5.18
C ASP A 267 25.03 -8.86 -5.69
N SER A 268 24.11 -9.25 -6.57
CA SER A 268 24.12 -10.59 -7.18
C SER A 268 25.30 -10.80 -8.13
N SER A 269 25.81 -9.73 -8.74
CA SER A 269 27.02 -9.81 -9.58
C SER A 269 28.29 -9.96 -8.78
N ARG A 270 28.36 -9.38 -7.55
CA ARG A 270 29.52 -9.46 -6.62
C ARG A 270 29.55 -10.75 -5.83
N ASN A 271 28.36 -11.24 -5.45
CA ASN A 271 28.19 -12.45 -4.63
C ASN A 271 27.25 -13.43 -5.36
N PRO A 272 27.74 -14.14 -6.41
CA PRO A 272 26.88 -15.09 -7.10
C PRO A 272 26.45 -16.18 -6.12
N PRO A 273 25.19 -16.61 -6.15
CA PRO A 273 24.70 -17.70 -5.31
C PRO A 273 25.48 -18.99 -5.60
N LEU A 274 25.96 -19.62 -4.54
CA LEU A 274 26.71 -20.89 -4.57
C LEU A 274 25.83 -22.06 -5.04
#